data_ed4e9018a4f064114a1afa29fb939ff2
#
_entry.id   ed4e9018a4f064114a1afa29fb939ff2
#
_cell.length_a   1.000
_cell.length_b   1.000
_cell.length_c   1.000
_cell.angle_alpha   90.00
_cell.angle_beta   90.00
_cell.angle_gamma   90.00
#
_symmetry.space_group_name_H-M   'P 1'
#
loop_
_entity.id
_entity.type
_entity.pdbx_description
1 polymer ?
#
loop_
_entity_poly.entity_id
_entity_poly.type
_entity_poly.pdbx_seq_one_letter_code
_entity_poly.pdbx_strand_id
1 'polypeptide(L)'
;MSQFNEFVRKHFSFLQQYGYICSEENSANIVSFVGKNNQIDIFFSAVGYELTCQFVENGKNTFTLQDGLGYVNIKEFKGLYQIANTKEIEKGIIYLAEAAKILFDKINISDAENFQRIYQYRLDMQKELLEDYYFKTDIKKAEEYWKNGEYASAQELFEKHINRLSKAQIKKLDSIL
;
A
#
# COMPACT_ATOMS: atom_id res chain seq x y z
N MET A 1 -7.02 25.07 15.67
CA MET A 1 -6.62 23.67 15.38
C MET A 1 -7.82 23.02 14.71
N SER A 2 -7.66 22.22 13.66
CA SER A 2 -8.81 21.55 13.04
C SER A 2 -9.28 20.40 13.92
N GLN A 3 -10.57 20.03 13.83
CA GLN A 3 -11.15 18.91 14.55
C GLN A 3 -10.42 17.59 14.23
N PHE A 4 -9.98 17.43 12.98
CA PHE A 4 -9.12 16.33 12.55
C PHE A 4 -7.84 16.23 13.38
N ASN A 5 -7.12 17.35 13.54
CA ASN A 5 -5.87 17.38 14.31
C ASN A 5 -6.07 17.00 15.77
N GLU A 6 -7.18 17.41 16.38
CA GLU A 6 -7.53 17.05 17.76
C GLU A 6 -7.77 15.56 17.91
N PHE A 7 -8.54 14.96 17.01
CA PHE A 7 -8.79 13.52 17.02
C PHE A 7 -7.51 12.72 16.80
N VAL A 8 -6.67 13.11 15.82
CA VAL A 8 -5.42 12.40 15.57
C VAL A 8 -4.50 12.48 16.77
N ARG A 9 -4.30 13.68 17.36
CA ARG A 9 -3.46 13.84 18.56
C ARG A 9 -3.95 13.00 19.73
N LYS A 10 -5.26 12.94 19.94
CA LYS A 10 -5.90 12.15 20.99
C LYS A 10 -5.68 10.65 20.81
N HIS A 11 -6.01 10.12 19.63
CA HIS A 11 -6.04 8.68 19.40
C HIS A 11 -4.66 8.08 19.07
N PHE A 12 -3.75 8.88 18.54
CA PHE A 12 -2.36 8.48 18.26
C PHE A 12 -1.37 8.87 19.38
N SER A 13 -1.85 9.36 20.53
CA SER A 13 -0.99 9.71 21.69
C SER A 13 -0.12 8.54 22.18
N PHE A 14 -0.53 7.29 21.93
CA PHE A 14 0.25 6.09 22.27
C PHE A 14 1.62 6.05 21.56
N LEU A 15 1.81 6.75 20.45
CA LEU A 15 3.08 6.81 19.74
C LEU A 15 4.21 7.42 20.59
N GLN A 16 3.87 8.19 21.63
CA GLN A 16 4.85 8.76 22.56
C GLN A 16 5.63 7.65 23.31
N GLN A 17 5.00 6.52 23.65
CA GLN A 17 5.67 5.40 24.29
C GLN A 17 6.72 4.71 23.40
N TYR A 18 6.63 4.93 22.07
CA TYR A 18 7.59 4.45 21.07
C TYR A 18 8.60 5.53 20.66
N GLY A 19 8.63 6.68 21.36
CA GLY A 19 9.60 7.75 21.14
C GLY A 19 9.24 8.73 20.04
N TYR A 20 7.98 8.77 19.59
CA TYR A 20 7.51 9.77 18.62
C TYR A 20 6.93 10.99 19.31
N ILE A 21 7.23 12.16 18.79
CA ILE A 21 6.73 13.45 19.26
C ILE A 21 5.84 14.05 18.18
N CYS A 22 4.65 14.49 18.56
CA CYS A 22 3.75 15.17 17.63
C CYS A 22 4.35 16.51 17.21
N SER A 23 4.50 16.74 15.91
CA SER A 23 5.02 18.00 15.36
C SER A 23 4.10 19.16 15.69
N GLU A 24 4.68 20.34 15.90
CA GLU A 24 3.93 21.60 16.01
C GLU A 24 3.52 22.12 14.63
N GLU A 25 4.30 21.84 13.59
CA GLU A 25 4.07 22.23 12.20
C GLU A 25 3.10 21.26 11.50
N ASN A 26 1.82 21.28 11.92
CA ASN A 26 0.78 20.47 11.31
C ASN A 26 -0.13 21.33 10.44
N SER A 27 -0.51 20.82 9.28
CA SER A 27 -1.54 21.45 8.45
C SER A 27 -2.96 21.09 8.93
N ALA A 28 -3.98 21.67 8.31
CA ALA A 28 -5.38 21.37 8.65
C ALA A 28 -5.75 19.89 8.46
N ASN A 29 -5.05 19.21 7.55
CA ASN A 29 -5.37 17.85 7.10
C ASN A 29 -4.20 16.86 7.27
N ILE A 30 -3.11 17.26 7.92
CA ILE A 30 -1.94 16.41 8.16
C ILE A 30 -1.47 16.61 9.59
N VAL A 31 -1.26 15.51 10.29
CA VAL A 31 -0.61 15.49 11.61
C VAL A 31 0.58 14.55 11.53
N SER A 32 1.75 15.08 11.85
CA SER A 32 3.01 14.34 11.82
C SER A 32 3.50 14.02 13.22
N PHE A 33 4.00 12.80 13.39
CA PHE A 33 4.72 12.34 14.58
C PHE A 33 6.14 12.00 14.20
N VAL A 34 7.11 12.71 14.79
CA VAL A 34 8.52 12.60 14.45
C VAL A 34 9.23 11.70 15.46
N GLY A 35 9.83 10.64 14.99
CA GLY A 35 10.70 9.75 15.75
C GLY A 35 12.18 10.01 15.44
N LYS A 36 13.06 9.17 16.02
CA LYS A 36 14.51 9.30 15.85
C LYS A 36 14.96 9.04 14.41
N ASN A 37 14.39 8.04 13.75
CA ASN A 37 14.83 7.55 12.43
C ASN A 37 13.78 7.76 11.33
N ASN A 38 12.54 7.94 11.70
CA ASN A 38 11.43 8.06 10.76
C ASN A 38 10.32 8.95 11.31
N GLN A 39 9.35 9.24 10.48
CA GLN A 39 8.18 10.06 10.76
C GLN A 39 6.91 9.27 10.40
N ILE A 40 5.84 9.55 11.10
CA ILE A 40 4.52 8.99 10.82
C ILE A 40 3.59 10.13 10.49
N ASP A 41 3.03 10.12 9.29
CA ASP A 41 2.07 11.10 8.82
C ASP A 41 0.68 10.50 8.77
N ILE A 42 -0.25 11.11 9.48
CA ILE A 42 -1.66 10.82 9.38
C ILE A 42 -2.30 11.96 8.60
N PHE A 43 -2.92 11.65 7.47
CA PHE A 43 -3.55 12.67 6.65
C PHE A 43 -4.94 12.27 6.16
N PHE A 44 -5.74 13.30 5.90
CA PHE A 44 -7.09 13.21 5.40
C PHE A 44 -7.23 13.96 4.08
N SER A 45 -7.67 13.26 3.04
CA SER A 45 -8.05 13.84 1.75
C SER A 45 -9.56 14.06 1.71
N ALA A 46 -9.98 15.32 1.72
CA ALA A 46 -11.41 15.66 1.63
C ALA A 46 -12.01 15.35 0.25
N VAL A 47 -11.20 15.25 -0.80
CA VAL A 47 -11.67 14.96 -2.17
C VAL A 47 -12.05 13.49 -2.32
N GLY A 48 -11.23 12.59 -1.76
CA GLY A 48 -11.45 11.13 -1.81
C GLY A 48 -12.08 10.54 -0.56
N TYR A 49 -12.31 11.35 0.49
CA TYR A 49 -12.66 10.87 1.83
C TYR A 49 -11.70 9.80 2.34
N GLU A 50 -10.42 10.00 2.09
CA GLU A 50 -9.37 9.03 2.41
C GLU A 50 -8.63 9.44 3.68
N LEU A 51 -8.51 8.49 4.61
CA LEU A 51 -7.62 8.55 5.75
C LEU A 51 -6.42 7.65 5.49
N THR A 52 -5.22 8.18 5.67
CA THR A 52 -3.99 7.42 5.46
C THR A 52 -3.05 7.62 6.64
N CYS A 53 -2.41 6.54 7.06
CA CYS A 53 -1.25 6.55 7.95
C CYS A 53 -0.04 6.07 7.15
N GLN A 54 0.95 6.92 7.01
CA GLN A 54 2.14 6.68 6.21
C GLN A 54 3.37 6.81 7.10
N PHE A 55 4.31 5.91 6.91
CA PHE A 55 5.62 5.91 7.56
C PHE A 55 6.65 6.41 6.55
N VAL A 56 7.49 7.35 6.98
CA VAL A 56 8.44 8.06 6.11
C VAL A 56 9.83 8.03 6.73
N GLU A 57 10.82 7.56 5.99
CA GLU A 57 12.23 7.61 6.39
C GLU A 57 13.01 8.53 5.44
N ASN A 58 13.75 9.49 6.02
CA ASN A 58 14.59 10.42 5.27
C ASN A 58 13.86 11.18 4.14
N GLY A 59 12.54 11.37 4.25
CA GLY A 59 11.71 12.05 3.27
C GLY A 59 11.57 11.34 1.92
N LYS A 60 12.03 10.09 1.79
CA LYS A 60 12.05 9.34 0.52
C LYS A 60 11.42 7.97 0.59
N ASN A 61 11.87 7.14 1.53
CA ASN A 61 11.35 5.79 1.68
C ASN A 61 10.03 5.85 2.42
N THR A 62 8.98 5.33 1.82
CA THR A 62 7.64 5.39 2.41
C THR A 62 6.91 4.07 2.29
N PHE A 63 6.14 3.73 3.32
CA PHE A 63 5.15 2.67 3.25
C PHE A 63 3.89 3.07 4.02
N THR A 64 2.77 2.46 3.72
CA THR A 64 1.49 2.71 4.40
C THR A 64 1.29 1.76 5.57
N LEU A 65 0.35 2.09 6.46
CA LEU A 65 -0.06 1.18 7.52
C LEU A 65 -0.51 -0.19 6.95
N GLN A 66 -1.17 -0.19 5.78
CA GLN A 66 -1.58 -1.42 5.10
C GLN A 66 -0.38 -2.29 4.70
N ASP A 67 0.70 -1.69 4.22
CA ASP A 67 1.92 -2.42 3.87
C ASP A 67 2.54 -3.06 5.12
N GLY A 68 2.60 -2.32 6.24
CA GLY A 68 3.09 -2.82 7.51
C GLY A 68 2.25 -3.98 8.06
N LEU A 69 0.93 -3.85 8.04
CA LEU A 69 0.02 -4.92 8.46
C LEU A 69 0.14 -6.16 7.56
N GLY A 70 0.29 -5.95 6.25
CA GLY A 70 0.53 -7.03 5.29
C GLY A 70 1.82 -7.78 5.59
N TYR A 71 2.90 -7.07 5.87
CA TYR A 71 4.20 -7.65 6.25
C TYR A 71 4.11 -8.56 7.47
N VAL A 72 3.37 -8.14 8.51
CA VAL A 72 3.14 -8.96 9.73
C VAL A 72 1.94 -9.92 9.61
N ASN A 73 1.38 -10.08 8.38
CA ASN A 73 0.29 -10.99 8.05
C ASN A 73 -1.02 -10.74 8.83
N ILE A 74 -1.35 -9.49 9.10
CA ILE A 74 -2.61 -9.07 9.72
C ILE A 74 -3.61 -8.69 8.63
N LYS A 75 -4.77 -9.37 8.60
CA LYS A 75 -5.78 -9.24 7.51
C LYS A 75 -7.10 -8.61 7.95
N GLU A 76 -7.28 -8.36 9.24
CA GLU A 76 -8.56 -7.91 9.82
C GLU A 76 -8.89 -6.47 9.41
N PHE A 77 -7.90 -5.68 9.06
CA PHE A 77 -8.04 -4.25 8.75
C PHE A 77 -8.05 -3.98 7.24
N LYS A 78 -8.94 -4.62 6.50
CA LYS A 78 -9.12 -4.34 5.06
C LYS A 78 -9.93 -3.06 4.85
N GLY A 79 -9.51 -2.20 3.92
CA GLY A 79 -10.25 -1.00 3.53
C GLY A 79 -10.07 0.19 4.49
N LEU A 80 -8.92 0.33 5.11
CA LEU A 80 -8.56 1.32 6.12
C LEU A 80 -8.64 2.79 5.71
N TYR A 81 -8.75 3.11 4.42
CA TYR A 81 -8.47 4.47 3.93
C TYR A 81 -9.70 5.20 3.41
N GLN A 82 -10.88 4.59 3.41
CA GLN A 82 -12.08 5.27 2.94
C GLN A 82 -13.10 5.42 4.06
N ILE A 83 -13.60 6.64 4.23
CA ILE A 83 -14.72 6.96 5.11
C ILE A 83 -15.89 7.43 4.25
N ALA A 84 -17.13 7.18 4.71
CA ALA A 84 -18.32 7.52 3.94
C ALA A 84 -18.57 9.04 3.84
N ASN A 85 -18.16 9.79 4.87
CA ASN A 85 -18.31 11.24 4.93
C ASN A 85 -17.51 11.83 6.10
N THR A 86 -17.38 13.17 6.15
CA THR A 86 -16.61 13.87 7.18
C THR A 86 -17.11 13.67 8.62
N LYS A 87 -18.39 13.30 8.82
CA LYS A 87 -18.94 13.04 10.16
C LYS A 87 -18.39 11.75 10.78
N GLU A 88 -17.80 10.88 9.96
CA GLU A 88 -17.23 9.62 10.42
C GLU A 88 -15.69 9.68 10.59
N ILE A 89 -15.12 10.87 10.45
CA ILE A 89 -13.66 11.07 10.53
C ILE A 89 -13.08 10.52 11.83
N GLU A 90 -13.72 10.79 12.98
CA GLU A 90 -13.24 10.29 14.28
C GLU A 90 -13.26 8.77 14.34
N LYS A 91 -14.32 8.13 13.84
CA LYS A 91 -14.39 6.66 13.78
C LYS A 91 -13.27 6.07 12.93
N GLY A 92 -13.00 6.69 11.78
CA GLY A 92 -11.91 6.27 10.89
C GLY A 92 -10.54 6.44 11.55
N ILE A 93 -10.32 7.54 12.29
CA ILE A 93 -9.09 7.79 13.04
C ILE A 93 -8.91 6.76 14.17
N ILE A 94 -9.97 6.44 14.91
CA ILE A 94 -9.95 5.40 15.98
C ILE A 94 -9.53 4.07 15.36
N TYR A 95 -10.19 3.65 14.29
CA TYR A 95 -9.89 2.40 13.60
C TYR A 95 -8.44 2.35 13.08
N LEU A 96 -7.96 3.45 12.50
CA LEU A 96 -6.59 3.58 12.03
C LEU A 96 -5.58 3.51 13.20
N ALA A 97 -5.91 4.13 14.33
CA ALA A 97 -5.07 4.10 15.53
C ALA A 97 -4.99 2.70 16.17
N GLU A 98 -6.11 1.96 16.19
CA GLU A 98 -6.14 0.58 16.67
C GLU A 98 -5.28 -0.33 15.78
N ALA A 99 -5.40 -0.19 14.46
CA ALA A 99 -4.58 -0.93 13.52
C ALA A 99 -3.07 -0.60 13.66
N ALA A 100 -2.75 0.68 13.88
CA ALA A 100 -1.38 1.10 14.13
C ALA A 100 -0.82 0.53 15.43
N LYS A 101 -1.60 0.50 16.53
CA LYS A 101 -1.18 -0.13 17.80
C LYS A 101 -0.83 -1.60 17.60
N ILE A 102 -1.68 -2.34 16.89
CA ILE A 102 -1.43 -3.77 16.61
C ILE A 102 -0.12 -3.95 15.82
N LEU A 103 0.15 -3.06 14.84
CA LEU A 103 1.40 -3.11 14.10
C LEU A 103 2.61 -2.85 15.00
N PHE A 104 2.54 -1.81 15.86
CA PHE A 104 3.61 -1.47 16.80
C PHE A 104 3.85 -2.55 17.85
N ASP A 105 2.81 -3.28 18.28
CA ASP A 105 2.93 -4.43 19.20
C ASP A 105 3.63 -5.64 18.54
N LYS A 106 3.60 -5.73 17.22
CA LYS A 106 4.19 -6.84 16.46
C LYS A 106 5.63 -6.55 16.02
N ILE A 107 5.95 -5.28 15.72
CA ILE A 107 7.25 -4.90 15.18
C ILE A 107 7.63 -3.49 15.61
N ASN A 108 8.87 -3.32 16.04
CA ASN A 108 9.39 -2.00 16.38
C ASN A 108 9.76 -1.23 15.09
N ILE A 109 8.85 -0.38 14.63
CA ILE A 109 9.02 0.44 13.41
C ILE A 109 10.06 1.56 13.62
N SER A 110 10.34 1.97 14.87
CA SER A 110 11.39 2.95 15.17
C SER A 110 12.80 2.43 14.87
N ASP A 111 12.95 1.12 14.76
CA ASP A 111 14.19 0.47 14.33
C ASP A 111 14.34 0.56 12.80
N ALA A 112 15.51 1.07 12.36
CA ALA A 112 15.76 1.30 10.94
C ALA A 112 15.77 0.00 10.11
N GLU A 113 16.25 -1.12 10.69
CA GLU A 113 16.27 -2.41 9.96
C GLU A 113 14.85 -2.92 9.73
N ASN A 114 13.99 -2.84 10.75
CA ASN A 114 12.57 -3.22 10.62
C ASN A 114 11.83 -2.35 9.61
N PHE A 115 12.12 -1.02 9.62
CA PHE A 115 11.58 -0.11 8.64
C PHE A 115 11.94 -0.54 7.22
N GLN A 116 13.23 -0.82 6.97
CA GLN A 116 13.72 -1.22 5.66
C GLN A 116 13.13 -2.57 5.20
N ARG A 117 12.91 -3.52 6.11
CA ARG A 117 12.27 -4.80 5.79
C ARG A 117 10.83 -4.61 5.31
N ILE A 118 10.05 -3.75 5.97
CA ILE A 118 8.66 -3.44 5.55
C ILE A 118 8.67 -2.69 4.21
N TYR A 119 9.58 -1.73 4.05
CA TYR A 119 9.72 -0.98 2.81
C TYR A 119 10.08 -1.90 1.63
N GLN A 120 11.01 -2.84 1.82
CA GLN A 120 11.35 -3.82 0.80
C GLN A 120 10.16 -4.72 0.46
N TYR A 121 9.43 -5.22 1.46
CA TYR A 121 8.19 -5.98 1.25
C TYR A 121 7.20 -5.21 0.37
N ARG A 122 7.00 -3.91 0.62
CA ARG A 122 6.16 -3.06 -0.23
C ARG A 122 6.65 -3.03 -1.68
N LEU A 123 7.96 -2.85 -1.89
CA LEU A 123 8.53 -2.81 -3.24
C LEU A 123 8.33 -4.14 -3.97
N ASP A 124 8.53 -5.25 -3.28
CA ASP A 124 8.34 -6.59 -3.84
C ASP A 124 6.87 -6.83 -4.23
N MET A 125 5.93 -6.45 -3.36
CA MET A 125 4.49 -6.52 -3.65
C MET A 125 4.08 -5.62 -4.82
N GLN A 126 4.62 -4.40 -4.92
CA GLN A 126 4.36 -3.52 -6.08
C GLN A 126 4.89 -4.12 -7.37
N LYS A 127 6.08 -4.72 -7.34
CA LYS A 127 6.67 -5.40 -8.50
C LYS A 127 5.78 -6.57 -8.95
N GLU A 128 5.35 -7.42 -8.02
CA GLU A 128 4.47 -8.55 -8.32
C GLU A 128 3.14 -8.11 -8.94
N LEU A 129 2.52 -7.05 -8.40
CA LEU A 129 1.29 -6.48 -8.94
C LEU A 129 1.46 -5.93 -10.36
N LEU A 130 2.59 -5.26 -10.64
CA LEU A 130 2.92 -4.76 -11.98
C LEU A 130 3.16 -5.90 -12.97
N GLU A 131 3.90 -6.93 -12.58
CA GLU A 131 4.15 -8.11 -13.40
C GLU A 131 2.83 -8.83 -13.72
N ASP A 132 1.92 -8.94 -12.76
CA ASP A 132 0.58 -9.50 -12.97
C ASP A 132 -0.28 -8.66 -13.90
N TYR A 133 -0.22 -7.34 -13.77
CA TYR A 133 -0.93 -6.41 -14.65
C TYR A 133 -0.43 -6.54 -16.10
N TYR A 134 0.89 -6.54 -16.31
CA TYR A 134 1.48 -6.70 -17.65
C TYR A 134 1.14 -8.07 -18.24
N PHE A 135 1.27 -9.13 -17.45
CA PHE A 135 0.88 -10.46 -17.88
C PHE A 135 -0.57 -10.49 -18.39
N LYS A 136 -1.53 -10.04 -17.58
CA LYS A 136 -2.95 -10.04 -17.95
C LYS A 136 -3.23 -9.20 -19.20
N THR A 137 -2.55 -8.06 -19.32
CA THR A 137 -2.71 -7.15 -20.47
C THR A 137 -2.14 -7.76 -21.74
N ASP A 138 -0.92 -8.31 -21.66
CA ASP A 138 -0.25 -8.91 -22.80
C ASP A 138 -0.96 -10.17 -23.29
N ILE A 139 -1.44 -11.02 -22.37
CA ILE A 139 -2.21 -12.21 -22.73
C ILE A 139 -3.52 -11.86 -23.42
N LYS A 140 -4.22 -10.84 -22.92
CA LYS A 140 -5.46 -10.36 -23.57
C LYS A 140 -5.19 -9.92 -25.01
N LYS A 141 -4.12 -9.14 -25.25
CA LYS A 141 -3.70 -8.71 -26.60
C LYS A 141 -3.27 -9.90 -27.47
N ALA A 142 -2.50 -10.84 -26.93
CA ALA A 142 -2.08 -12.03 -27.65
C ALA A 142 -3.27 -12.84 -28.15
N GLU A 143 -4.30 -12.99 -27.32
CA GLU A 143 -5.53 -13.69 -27.71
C GLU A 143 -6.35 -12.94 -28.77
N GLU A 144 -6.36 -11.61 -28.74
CA GLU A 144 -6.97 -10.77 -29.76
C GLU A 144 -6.23 -10.91 -31.09
N TYR A 145 -4.90 -10.81 -31.10
CA TYR A 145 -4.07 -11.04 -32.28
C TYR A 145 -4.24 -12.43 -32.88
N TRP A 146 -4.26 -13.46 -32.02
CA TRP A 146 -4.49 -14.83 -32.47
C TRP A 146 -5.83 -14.99 -33.17
N LYS A 147 -6.92 -14.42 -32.63
CA LYS A 147 -8.26 -14.42 -33.24
C LYS A 147 -8.32 -13.71 -34.57
N ASN A 148 -7.53 -12.65 -34.75
CA ASN A 148 -7.46 -11.85 -35.95
C ASN A 148 -6.54 -12.45 -37.03
N GLY A 149 -5.83 -13.54 -36.75
CA GLY A 149 -4.86 -14.13 -37.66
C GLY A 149 -3.49 -13.43 -37.67
N GLU A 150 -3.24 -12.54 -36.72
CA GLU A 150 -1.98 -11.82 -36.53
C GLU A 150 -0.99 -12.68 -35.71
N TYR A 151 -0.65 -13.86 -36.24
CA TYR A 151 0.03 -14.92 -35.49
C TYR A 151 1.41 -14.53 -34.98
N ALA A 152 2.21 -13.80 -35.75
CA ALA A 152 3.52 -13.35 -35.30
C ALA A 152 3.46 -12.46 -34.05
N SER A 153 2.50 -11.51 -34.01
CA SER A 153 2.29 -10.65 -32.84
C SER A 153 1.77 -11.42 -31.62
N ALA A 154 0.91 -12.41 -31.86
CA ALA A 154 0.42 -13.29 -30.80
C ALA A 154 1.55 -14.15 -30.22
N GLN A 155 2.40 -14.71 -31.08
CA GLN A 155 3.55 -15.53 -30.69
C GLN A 155 4.49 -14.75 -29.76
N GLU A 156 4.91 -13.56 -30.15
CA GLU A 156 5.83 -12.72 -29.37
C GLU A 156 5.32 -12.51 -27.93
N LEU A 157 4.03 -12.20 -27.77
CA LEU A 157 3.44 -11.98 -26.46
C LEU A 157 3.27 -13.28 -25.66
N PHE A 158 2.93 -14.39 -26.28
CA PHE A 158 2.86 -15.68 -25.59
C PHE A 158 4.25 -16.16 -25.16
N GLU A 159 5.28 -16.06 -26.01
CA GLU A 159 6.65 -16.45 -25.69
C GLU A 159 7.23 -15.63 -24.53
N LYS A 160 6.96 -14.31 -24.50
CA LYS A 160 7.34 -13.42 -23.38
C LYS A 160 6.86 -13.94 -22.01
N HIS A 161 5.74 -14.64 -21.98
CA HIS A 161 5.11 -15.10 -20.76
C HIS A 161 5.00 -16.63 -20.66
N ILE A 162 5.83 -17.38 -21.36
CA ILE A 162 5.71 -18.83 -21.54
C ILE A 162 5.56 -19.62 -20.23
N ASN A 163 6.28 -19.21 -19.17
CA ASN A 163 6.25 -19.87 -17.86
C ASN A 163 4.94 -19.65 -17.08
N ARG A 164 4.06 -18.77 -17.55
CA ARG A 164 2.80 -18.38 -16.89
C ARG A 164 1.56 -18.74 -17.72
N LEU A 165 1.75 -19.28 -18.93
CA LEU A 165 0.67 -19.63 -19.84
C LEU A 165 -0.17 -20.82 -19.30
N SER A 166 -1.46 -20.74 -19.51
CA SER A 166 -2.36 -21.88 -19.34
C SER A 166 -2.15 -22.92 -20.46
N LYS A 167 -2.58 -24.15 -20.22
CA LYS A 167 -2.54 -25.23 -21.23
C LYS A 167 -3.22 -24.85 -22.55
N ALA A 168 -4.30 -24.05 -22.49
CA ALA A 168 -5.00 -23.60 -23.68
C ALA A 168 -4.19 -22.57 -24.48
N GLN A 169 -3.46 -21.67 -23.80
CA GLN A 169 -2.58 -20.69 -24.43
C GLN A 169 -1.33 -21.34 -25.02
N ILE A 170 -0.76 -22.33 -24.33
CA ILE A 170 0.36 -23.12 -24.88
C ILE A 170 -0.08 -23.82 -26.20
N LYS A 171 -1.27 -24.44 -26.24
CA LYS A 171 -1.78 -25.04 -27.48
C LYS A 171 -1.95 -24.05 -28.62
N LYS A 172 -2.35 -22.80 -28.31
CA LYS A 172 -2.44 -21.74 -29.32
C LYS A 172 -1.05 -21.36 -29.84
N LEU A 173 -0.07 -21.22 -28.93
CA LEU A 173 1.32 -20.94 -29.31
C LEU A 173 1.88 -22.08 -30.20
N ASP A 174 1.70 -23.34 -29.79
CA ASP A 174 2.14 -24.51 -30.57
C ASP A 174 1.48 -24.58 -31.97
N SER A 175 0.28 -24.03 -32.12
CA SER A 175 -0.42 -24.01 -33.42
C SER A 175 0.08 -22.89 -34.36
N ILE A 176 0.87 -21.98 -33.88
CA ILE A 176 1.51 -20.89 -34.66
C ILE A 176 2.90 -21.29 -35.14
N LEU A 177 3.59 -22.12 -34.36
CA LEU A 177 4.92 -22.66 -34.66
C LEU A 177 4.85 -23.76 -35.75
#